data_2c8f88df2820275f6a769eaa41045539
#
_entry.id   2c8f88df2820275f6a769eaa41045539
#
_cell.length_a   1.000
_cell.length_b   1.000
_cell.length_c   1.000
_cell.angle_alpha   90.00
_cell.angle_beta   90.00
_cell.angle_gamma   90.00
#
_symmetry.space_group_name_H-M   'P 1'
#
loop_
_entity.id
_entity.type
_entity.pdbx_description
1 polymer ?
#
loop_
_entity_poly.entity_id
_entity_poly.type
_entity_poly.pdbx_seq_one_letter_code
_entity_poly.pdbx_strand_id
1 'polypeptide(L)'
;MADQRNNARGNNNRRDQAPQEPKQFEELVINIDRVSRVVKGGRRFRFKALVVVGDHKTKIGVGVAKGADVQAAIAKATDVAKKNLIIIPVNNETIPHETEVKFSGAQILLKPAAPGTGIIAGGVVRSIIGMTGIRNLLSKSLNSTNKVNIAYATIEALRSLVPRDEWTTTKNQAGKKAKVAPVVDAEVAVEETK
;
A
#
# COMPACT_ATOMS: atom_id res chain seq x y z
N MET A 1 -60.82 6.30 42.73
CA MET A 1 -59.78 7.26 42.34
C MET A 1 -58.49 6.48 42.11
N ALA A 2 -58.19 6.18 40.87
CA ALA A 2 -57.05 5.35 40.48
C ALA A 2 -55.97 6.24 39.91
N ASP A 3 -54.84 6.17 40.54
CA ASP A 3 -53.63 6.94 40.17
C ASP A 3 -52.94 6.31 38.93
N GLN A 4 -52.98 7.00 37.82
CA GLN A 4 -52.24 6.63 36.61
C GLN A 4 -50.83 7.19 36.73
N ARG A 5 -49.83 6.36 37.02
CA ARG A 5 -48.41 6.73 36.92
C ARG A 5 -47.89 6.31 35.56
N ASN A 6 -47.82 7.28 34.67
CA ASN A 6 -47.15 7.22 33.38
C ASN A 6 -45.67 6.94 33.55
N ASN A 7 -45.23 5.77 33.11
CA ASN A 7 -43.84 5.37 33.10
C ASN A 7 -43.27 5.59 31.67
N ALA A 8 -42.97 6.86 31.35
CA ALA A 8 -42.25 7.22 30.11
C ALA A 8 -40.76 7.03 30.32
N ARG A 9 -40.26 5.81 30.17
CA ARG A 9 -38.83 5.57 29.99
C ARG A 9 -38.47 5.71 28.51
N GLY A 10 -38.20 6.95 28.10
CA GLY A 10 -37.58 7.26 26.80
C GLY A 10 -36.18 6.66 26.71
N ASN A 11 -36.05 5.60 25.92
CA ASN A 11 -34.77 4.98 25.59
C ASN A 11 -34.03 5.84 24.52
N ASN A 12 -33.40 6.93 24.96
CA ASN A 12 -32.56 7.77 24.13
C ASN A 12 -31.15 7.14 23.98
N ASN A 13 -31.08 5.98 23.35
CA ASN A 13 -29.80 5.41 22.89
C ASN A 13 -29.48 5.88 21.45
N ARG A 14 -29.56 7.17 21.19
CA ARG A 14 -28.87 7.77 20.08
C ARG A 14 -27.41 7.86 20.48
N ARG A 15 -26.67 6.78 20.26
CA ARG A 15 -25.20 6.84 20.23
C ARG A 15 -24.86 7.83 19.13
N ASP A 16 -24.35 8.98 19.54
CA ASP A 16 -23.73 9.96 18.65
C ASP A 16 -22.72 9.21 17.79
N GLN A 17 -23.12 8.93 16.55
CA GLN A 17 -22.16 8.55 15.51
C GLN A 17 -21.38 9.82 15.23
N ALA A 18 -20.23 9.95 15.91
CA ALA A 18 -19.25 10.96 15.55
C ALA A 18 -19.08 10.93 14.03
N PRO A 19 -19.07 12.08 13.35
CA PRO A 19 -18.86 12.12 11.91
C PRO A 19 -17.58 11.37 11.59
N GLN A 20 -17.70 10.24 10.88
CA GLN A 20 -16.53 9.46 10.45
C GLN A 20 -15.77 10.36 9.50
N GLU A 21 -14.59 10.78 9.91
CA GLU A 21 -13.65 11.47 9.04
C GLU A 21 -13.50 10.65 7.74
N PRO A 22 -13.51 11.30 6.56
CA PRO A 22 -13.41 10.60 5.29
C PRO A 22 -12.16 9.72 5.33
N LYS A 23 -12.34 8.42 5.20
CA LYS A 23 -11.22 7.46 5.18
C LYS A 23 -10.29 7.86 4.05
N GLN A 24 -9.10 8.32 4.37
CA GLN A 24 -8.08 8.74 3.40
C GLN A 24 -7.58 7.57 2.54
N PHE A 25 -7.84 6.34 2.97
CA PHE A 25 -7.38 5.12 2.32
C PHE A 25 -8.54 4.14 2.17
N GLU A 26 -8.64 3.55 1.00
CA GLU A 26 -9.52 2.41 0.75
C GLU A 26 -8.83 1.10 1.12
N GLU A 27 -9.61 0.14 1.63
CA GLU A 27 -9.14 -1.15 2.13
C GLU A 27 -9.73 -2.26 1.28
N LEU A 28 -8.88 -3.12 0.71
CA LEU A 28 -9.30 -4.25 -0.10
C LEU A 28 -8.74 -5.55 0.48
N VAL A 29 -9.63 -6.48 0.81
CA VAL A 29 -9.25 -7.83 1.26
C VAL A 29 -9.02 -8.72 0.05
N ILE A 30 -7.76 -9.17 -0.15
CA ILE A 30 -7.41 -10.05 -1.28
C ILE A 30 -7.69 -11.52 -0.95
N ASN A 31 -7.36 -11.95 0.26
CA ASN A 31 -7.50 -13.35 0.64
C ASN A 31 -7.67 -13.55 2.15
N ILE A 32 -8.50 -14.53 2.49
CA ILE A 32 -8.71 -14.98 3.87
C ILE A 32 -8.49 -16.49 3.89
N ASP A 33 -7.54 -16.94 4.71
CA ASP A 33 -7.24 -18.35 4.89
C ASP A 33 -7.53 -18.78 6.33
N ARG A 34 -8.13 -19.95 6.51
CA ARG A 34 -8.24 -20.60 7.82
C ARG A 34 -6.95 -21.39 8.06
N VAL A 35 -6.17 -21.00 9.06
CA VAL A 35 -4.91 -21.63 9.44
C VAL A 35 -5.04 -22.33 10.79
N SER A 36 -4.31 -23.43 10.98
CA SER A 36 -4.34 -24.18 12.23
C SER A 36 -2.95 -24.38 12.80
N ARG A 37 -2.86 -24.45 14.13
CA ARG A 37 -1.68 -24.88 14.86
C ARG A 37 -2.03 -26.12 15.66
N VAL A 38 -1.22 -27.15 15.53
CA VAL A 38 -1.36 -28.39 16.31
C VAL A 38 -0.86 -28.14 17.73
N VAL A 39 -1.65 -28.56 18.71
CA VAL A 39 -1.36 -28.50 20.15
C VAL A 39 -1.65 -29.85 20.80
N LYS A 40 -1.23 -30.05 22.05
CA LYS A 40 -1.63 -31.23 22.83
C LYS A 40 -3.17 -31.31 22.86
N GLY A 41 -3.73 -32.43 22.42
CA GLY A 41 -5.17 -32.66 22.40
C GLY A 41 -5.95 -32.08 21.21
N GLY A 42 -5.29 -31.51 20.15
CA GLY A 42 -6.02 -31.08 18.98
C GLY A 42 -5.39 -29.97 18.15
N ARG A 43 -6.26 -29.22 17.42
CA ARG A 43 -5.85 -28.14 16.52
C ARG A 43 -6.54 -26.84 16.94
N ARG A 44 -5.75 -25.75 17.08
CA ARG A 44 -6.30 -24.41 17.29
C ARG A 44 -6.34 -23.68 15.96
N PHE A 45 -7.53 -23.28 15.53
CA PHE A 45 -7.76 -22.55 14.30
C PHE A 45 -7.64 -21.03 14.51
N ARG A 46 -7.16 -20.36 13.46
CA ARG A 46 -7.14 -18.91 13.34
C ARG A 46 -7.42 -18.51 11.89
N PHE A 47 -7.74 -17.26 11.68
CA PHE A 47 -7.90 -16.69 10.36
C PHE A 47 -6.70 -15.81 10.01
N LYS A 48 -6.18 -15.98 8.78
CA LYS A 48 -5.11 -15.15 8.22
C LYS A 48 -5.74 -14.30 7.13
N ALA A 49 -5.66 -12.98 7.22
CA ALA A 49 -6.12 -12.04 6.21
C ALA A 49 -4.91 -11.42 5.50
N LEU A 50 -5.00 -11.29 4.18
CA LEU A 50 -4.14 -10.50 3.31
C LEU A 50 -4.94 -9.29 2.84
N VAL A 51 -4.54 -8.09 3.25
CA VAL A 51 -5.23 -6.82 2.97
C VAL A 51 -4.29 -5.87 2.26
N VAL A 52 -4.84 -5.12 1.33
CA VAL A 52 -4.19 -3.99 0.65
C VAL A 52 -4.90 -2.72 1.04
N VAL A 53 -4.13 -1.65 1.23
CA VAL A 53 -4.62 -0.32 1.53
C VAL A 53 -4.02 0.65 0.52
N GLY A 54 -4.83 1.47 -0.12
CA GLY A 54 -4.39 2.43 -1.12
C GLY A 54 -5.21 3.71 -1.13
N ASP A 55 -4.68 4.74 -1.76
CA ASP A 55 -5.31 6.06 -1.92
C ASP A 55 -5.80 6.32 -3.36
N HIS A 56 -5.74 5.32 -4.25
CA HIS A 56 -6.02 5.42 -5.68
C HIS A 56 -5.18 6.48 -6.42
N LYS A 57 -4.05 6.90 -5.82
CA LYS A 57 -3.12 7.87 -6.41
C LYS A 57 -1.71 7.29 -6.47
N THR A 58 -0.97 7.42 -5.39
CA THR A 58 0.45 7.05 -5.35
C THR A 58 0.83 6.19 -4.16
N LYS A 59 -0.01 6.13 -3.12
CA LYS A 59 0.32 5.41 -1.89
C LYS A 59 -0.37 4.06 -1.85
N ILE A 60 0.39 3.03 -1.52
CA ILE A 60 -0.13 1.68 -1.35
C ILE A 60 0.63 0.95 -0.24
N GLY A 61 -0.05 0.07 0.46
CA GLY A 61 0.54 -0.79 1.47
C GLY A 61 -0.12 -2.15 1.50
N VAL A 62 0.65 -3.17 1.86
CA VAL A 62 0.16 -4.54 2.03
C VAL A 62 0.41 -4.99 3.46
N GLY A 63 -0.59 -5.65 4.03
CA GLY A 63 -0.52 -6.20 5.36
C GLY A 63 -1.04 -7.63 5.43
N VAL A 64 -0.37 -8.45 6.24
CA VAL A 64 -0.80 -9.81 6.56
C VAL A 64 -0.87 -9.96 8.07
N ALA A 65 -2.02 -10.40 8.56
CA ALA A 65 -2.17 -10.69 9.99
C ALA A 65 -3.03 -11.91 10.26
N LYS A 66 -2.92 -12.42 11.49
CA LYS A 66 -3.74 -13.55 11.98
C LYS A 66 -4.58 -13.07 13.17
N GLY A 67 -5.87 -13.45 13.17
CA GLY A 67 -6.82 -13.16 14.26
C GLY A 67 -7.54 -14.41 14.74
N ALA A 68 -8.24 -14.31 15.87
CA ALA A 68 -9.17 -15.35 16.31
C ALA A 68 -10.37 -15.40 15.35
N ASP A 69 -10.89 -14.23 15.00
CA ASP A 69 -12.00 -14.02 14.07
C ASP A 69 -11.54 -13.36 12.79
N VAL A 70 -12.39 -13.43 11.75
CA VAL A 70 -12.10 -12.82 10.45
C VAL A 70 -11.98 -11.29 10.57
N GLN A 71 -12.89 -10.64 11.28
CA GLN A 71 -12.87 -9.19 11.47
C GLN A 71 -11.60 -8.72 12.21
N ALA A 72 -11.23 -9.43 13.29
CA ALA A 72 -10.01 -9.15 14.03
C ALA A 72 -8.73 -9.37 13.19
N ALA A 73 -8.74 -10.34 12.26
CA ALA A 73 -7.63 -10.57 11.34
C ALA A 73 -7.53 -9.44 10.30
N ILE A 74 -8.65 -8.97 9.75
CA ILE A 74 -8.70 -7.87 8.79
C ILE A 74 -8.22 -6.57 9.45
N ALA A 75 -8.77 -6.18 10.60
CA ALA A 75 -8.37 -4.97 11.30
C ALA A 75 -6.85 -4.93 11.58
N LYS A 76 -6.29 -6.02 12.10
CA LYS A 76 -4.83 -6.13 12.28
C LYS A 76 -4.05 -6.05 10.99
N ALA A 77 -4.53 -6.67 9.90
CA ALA A 77 -3.86 -6.63 8.61
C ALA A 77 -3.86 -5.21 8.02
N THR A 78 -4.98 -4.49 8.16
CA THR A 78 -5.11 -3.08 7.78
C THR A 78 -4.12 -2.19 8.55
N ASP A 79 -3.97 -2.37 9.86
CA ASP A 79 -3.00 -1.62 10.66
C ASP A 79 -1.56 -1.88 10.22
N VAL A 80 -1.23 -3.14 9.87
CA VAL A 80 0.08 -3.49 9.31
C VAL A 80 0.28 -2.85 7.93
N ALA A 81 -0.75 -2.87 7.07
CA ALA A 81 -0.69 -2.26 5.75
C ALA A 81 -0.48 -0.74 5.83
N LYS A 82 -1.18 -0.05 6.74
CA LYS A 82 -1.01 1.39 7.00
C LYS A 82 0.39 1.78 7.50
N LYS A 83 1.07 0.88 8.23
CA LYS A 83 2.45 1.09 8.67
C LYS A 83 3.48 0.92 7.55
N ASN A 84 3.15 0.10 6.55
CA ASN A 84 4.03 -0.28 5.44
C ASN A 84 3.61 0.39 4.12
N LEU A 85 3.17 1.64 4.17
CA LEU A 85 2.84 2.40 2.97
C LEU A 85 4.10 2.77 2.18
N ILE A 86 4.04 2.58 0.87
CA ILE A 86 5.06 3.03 -0.08
C ILE A 86 4.46 4.06 -1.03
N ILE A 87 5.32 4.90 -1.61
CA ILE A 87 4.96 5.86 -2.65
C ILE A 87 5.47 5.33 -3.98
N ILE A 88 4.59 5.29 -4.97
CA ILE A 88 4.87 4.75 -6.30
C ILE A 88 5.03 5.91 -7.28
N PRO A 89 6.11 5.95 -8.08
CA PRO A 89 6.22 6.88 -9.19
C PRO A 89 5.29 6.44 -10.33
N VAL A 90 4.24 7.22 -10.58
CA VAL A 90 3.31 7.00 -11.69
C VAL A 90 3.65 7.99 -12.81
N ASN A 91 3.75 7.51 -14.05
CA ASN A 91 4.00 8.33 -15.23
C ASN A 91 2.93 8.03 -16.29
N ASN A 92 2.12 9.04 -16.66
CA ASN A 92 1.06 8.91 -17.67
C ASN A 92 0.16 7.67 -17.47
N GLU A 93 -0.33 7.47 -16.23
CA GLU A 93 -1.21 6.34 -15.82
C GLU A 93 -0.56 4.95 -15.95
N THR A 94 0.77 4.88 -16.11
CA THR A 94 1.55 3.64 -16.18
C THR A 94 2.83 3.73 -15.33
N ILE A 95 3.60 2.64 -15.29
CA ILE A 95 4.91 2.60 -14.61
C ILE A 95 6.01 3.19 -15.51
N PRO A 96 7.07 3.80 -14.94
CA PRO A 96 8.13 4.45 -15.73
C PRO A 96 8.97 3.47 -16.57
N HIS A 97 9.26 2.27 -16.06
CA HIS A 97 10.07 1.25 -16.76
C HIS A 97 9.63 -0.16 -16.39
N GLU A 98 10.07 -1.14 -17.14
CA GLU A 98 9.86 -2.54 -16.79
C GLU A 98 10.70 -2.93 -15.58
N THR A 99 10.13 -3.82 -14.77
CA THR A 99 10.78 -4.31 -13.55
C THR A 99 10.48 -5.77 -13.37
N GLU A 100 11.51 -6.54 -13.05
CA GLU A 100 11.39 -7.93 -12.65
C GLU A 100 11.98 -8.12 -11.26
N VAL A 101 11.17 -8.61 -10.33
CA VAL A 101 11.58 -8.80 -8.94
C VAL A 101 11.19 -10.17 -8.43
N LYS A 102 12.10 -10.78 -7.67
CA LYS A 102 11.91 -12.03 -6.97
C LYS A 102 11.83 -11.79 -5.46
N PHE A 103 10.73 -12.21 -4.87
CA PHE A 103 10.55 -12.20 -3.43
C PHE A 103 10.24 -13.63 -2.94
N SER A 104 11.14 -14.20 -2.13
CA SER A 104 11.03 -15.61 -1.72
C SER A 104 10.87 -16.53 -2.94
N GLY A 105 9.78 -17.29 -3.05
CA GLY A 105 9.49 -18.15 -4.20
C GLY A 105 8.67 -17.50 -5.31
N ALA A 106 8.24 -16.25 -5.18
CA ALA A 106 7.48 -15.54 -6.21
C ALA A 106 8.39 -14.63 -7.02
N GLN A 107 8.22 -14.66 -8.35
CA GLN A 107 8.89 -13.81 -9.32
C GLN A 107 7.83 -13.11 -10.15
N ILE A 108 7.87 -11.78 -10.21
CA ILE A 108 6.89 -10.96 -10.89
C ILE A 108 7.57 -10.06 -11.89
N LEU A 109 7.01 -10.06 -13.10
CA LEU A 109 7.37 -9.15 -14.17
C LEU A 109 6.28 -8.09 -14.30
N LEU A 110 6.68 -6.82 -14.26
CA LEU A 110 5.82 -5.66 -14.54
C LEU A 110 6.35 -4.94 -15.78
N LYS A 111 5.47 -4.64 -16.73
CA LYS A 111 5.82 -3.87 -17.95
C LYS A 111 4.85 -2.70 -18.11
N PRO A 112 5.36 -1.54 -18.54
CA PRO A 112 4.50 -0.41 -18.90
C PRO A 112 3.64 -0.76 -20.12
N ALA A 113 2.44 -0.19 -20.19
CA ALA A 113 1.51 -0.41 -21.28
C ALA A 113 1.05 0.93 -21.88
N ALA A 114 0.64 0.89 -23.15
CA ALA A 114 0.07 2.03 -23.84
C ALA A 114 -1.27 2.45 -23.20
N PRO A 115 -1.65 3.74 -23.29
CA PRO A 115 -2.95 4.22 -22.84
C PRO A 115 -4.07 3.42 -23.50
N GLY A 116 -5.09 3.01 -22.72
CA GLY A 116 -6.22 2.22 -23.19
C GLY A 116 -6.04 0.69 -23.11
N THR A 117 -4.84 0.18 -22.78
CA THR A 117 -4.59 -1.25 -22.60
C THR A 117 -5.31 -1.80 -21.35
N GLY A 118 -5.43 -0.98 -20.30
CA GLY A 118 -5.95 -1.41 -18.99
C GLY A 118 -4.95 -2.24 -18.20
N ILE A 119 -5.42 -2.83 -17.11
CA ILE A 119 -4.61 -3.67 -16.21
C ILE A 119 -4.73 -5.12 -16.64
N ILE A 120 -3.69 -5.67 -17.28
CA ILE A 120 -3.60 -7.09 -17.67
C ILE A 120 -2.64 -7.76 -16.67
N ALA A 121 -3.22 -8.36 -15.62
CA ALA A 121 -2.47 -8.91 -14.50
C ALA A 121 -3.20 -10.09 -13.85
N GLY A 122 -2.47 -10.92 -13.11
CA GLY A 122 -3.05 -11.93 -12.22
C GLY A 122 -3.90 -11.29 -11.11
N GLY A 123 -4.88 -12.03 -10.56
CA GLY A 123 -5.87 -11.50 -9.63
C GLY A 123 -5.28 -10.68 -8.46
N VAL A 124 -4.23 -11.19 -7.80
CA VAL A 124 -3.57 -10.51 -6.68
C VAL A 124 -2.91 -9.20 -7.15
N VAL A 125 -2.15 -9.25 -8.24
CA VAL A 125 -1.45 -8.07 -8.79
C VAL A 125 -2.47 -7.04 -9.27
N ARG A 126 -3.54 -7.48 -9.95
CA ARG A 126 -4.62 -6.60 -10.41
C ARG A 126 -5.28 -5.87 -9.24
N SER A 127 -5.59 -6.57 -8.15
CA SER A 127 -6.18 -5.97 -6.94
C SER A 127 -5.25 -4.92 -6.31
N ILE A 128 -3.94 -5.18 -6.29
CA ILE A 128 -2.94 -4.25 -5.76
C ILE A 128 -2.85 -3.01 -6.65
N ILE A 129 -2.66 -3.19 -7.96
CA ILE A 129 -2.53 -2.08 -8.92
C ILE A 129 -3.83 -1.26 -9.00
N GLY A 130 -5.01 -1.90 -8.90
CA GLY A 130 -6.30 -1.20 -8.88
C GLY A 130 -6.49 -0.23 -7.72
N MET A 131 -5.72 -0.40 -6.62
CA MET A 131 -5.70 0.52 -5.47
C MET A 131 -4.69 1.66 -5.65
N THR A 132 -3.99 1.72 -6.79
CA THR A 132 -3.08 2.79 -7.17
C THR A 132 -3.66 3.65 -8.28
N GLY A 133 -2.99 4.73 -8.66
CA GLY A 133 -3.36 5.57 -9.81
C GLY A 133 -2.95 4.99 -11.18
N ILE A 134 -2.43 3.78 -11.22
CA ILE A 134 -1.99 3.12 -12.45
C ILE A 134 -3.19 2.50 -13.15
N ARG A 135 -3.42 2.86 -14.40
CA ARG A 135 -4.52 2.33 -15.23
C ARG A 135 -4.07 1.38 -16.32
N ASN A 136 -2.81 1.49 -16.77
CA ASN A 136 -2.28 0.73 -17.89
C ASN A 136 -1.02 -0.02 -17.47
N LEU A 137 -1.10 -1.37 -17.40
CA LEU A 137 0.00 -2.19 -16.95
C LEU A 137 -0.14 -3.63 -17.43
N LEU A 138 0.99 -4.21 -17.84
CA LEU A 138 1.10 -5.65 -18.11
C LEU A 138 1.88 -6.32 -17.00
N SER A 139 1.41 -7.45 -16.51
CA SER A 139 2.09 -8.21 -15.46
C SER A 139 1.98 -9.71 -15.64
N LYS A 140 3.05 -10.41 -15.27
CA LYS A 140 3.07 -11.86 -15.22
C LYS A 140 3.76 -12.35 -13.94
N SER A 141 3.08 -13.25 -13.22
CA SER A 141 3.71 -14.06 -12.16
C SER A 141 4.33 -15.30 -12.80
N LEU A 142 5.63 -15.51 -12.58
CA LEU A 142 6.41 -16.54 -13.28
C LEU A 142 6.48 -17.87 -12.52
N ASN A 143 6.74 -17.85 -11.21
CA ASN A 143 7.09 -19.05 -10.47
C ASN A 143 6.08 -19.52 -9.43
N SER A 144 5.37 -18.63 -8.75
CA SER A 144 4.59 -18.98 -7.56
C SER A 144 3.11 -18.62 -7.73
N THR A 145 2.24 -19.47 -7.16
CA THR A 145 0.81 -19.20 -7.02
C THR A 145 0.44 -18.72 -5.61
N ASN A 146 1.41 -18.64 -4.67
CA ASN A 146 1.17 -18.20 -3.30
C ASN A 146 0.82 -16.70 -3.27
N LYS A 147 -0.43 -16.38 -2.97
CA LYS A 147 -0.98 -15.03 -2.96
C LYS A 147 -0.20 -14.05 -2.08
N VAL A 148 0.29 -14.50 -0.92
CA VAL A 148 1.07 -13.67 0.01
C VAL A 148 2.41 -13.30 -0.60
N ASN A 149 3.14 -14.26 -1.15
CA ASN A 149 4.45 -13.99 -1.77
C ASN A 149 4.31 -13.10 -3.01
N ILE A 150 3.26 -13.34 -3.84
CA ILE A 150 2.94 -12.50 -4.99
C ILE A 150 2.67 -11.05 -4.54
N ALA A 151 1.89 -10.85 -3.47
CA ALA A 151 1.60 -9.51 -2.96
C ALA A 151 2.87 -8.77 -2.51
N TYR A 152 3.74 -9.41 -1.74
CA TYR A 152 5.01 -8.81 -1.33
C TYR A 152 5.97 -8.56 -2.50
N ALA A 153 6.06 -9.52 -3.44
CA ALA A 153 6.88 -9.32 -4.65
C ALA A 153 6.38 -8.14 -5.50
N THR A 154 5.05 -7.95 -5.59
CA THR A 154 4.46 -6.79 -6.29
C THR A 154 4.83 -5.48 -5.59
N ILE A 155 4.74 -5.42 -4.26
CA ILE A 155 5.13 -4.22 -3.49
C ILE A 155 6.62 -3.92 -3.68
N GLU A 156 7.49 -4.93 -3.63
CA GLU A 156 8.92 -4.73 -3.83
C GLU A 156 9.26 -4.30 -5.26
N ALA A 157 8.53 -4.84 -6.26
CA ALA A 157 8.66 -4.40 -7.64
C ALA A 157 8.23 -2.94 -7.83
N LEU A 158 7.14 -2.51 -7.19
CA LEU A 158 6.70 -1.11 -7.20
C LEU A 158 7.65 -0.17 -6.46
N ARG A 159 8.30 -0.66 -5.40
CA ARG A 159 9.29 0.08 -4.62
C ARG A 159 10.60 0.29 -5.37
N SER A 160 10.98 -0.66 -6.22
CA SER A 160 12.20 -0.60 -7.02
C SER A 160 12.08 0.32 -8.25
N LEU A 161 10.88 0.85 -8.54
CA LEU A 161 10.68 1.77 -9.65
C LEU A 161 11.42 3.10 -9.42
N VAL A 162 12.18 3.52 -10.42
CA VAL A 162 12.89 4.80 -10.42
C VAL A 162 12.08 5.81 -11.22
N PRO A 163 11.76 6.99 -10.66
CA PRO A 163 11.04 8.03 -11.39
C PRO A 163 11.86 8.52 -12.58
N ARG A 164 11.18 8.91 -13.65
CA ARG A 164 11.81 9.32 -14.91
C ARG A 164 12.80 10.47 -14.75
N ASP A 165 12.58 11.35 -13.78
CA ASP A 165 13.41 12.51 -13.50
C ASP A 165 14.80 12.13 -12.96
N GLU A 166 14.94 10.93 -12.38
CA GLU A 166 16.19 10.42 -11.82
C GLU A 166 17.00 9.58 -12.81
N TRP A 167 16.49 9.35 -14.03
CA TRP A 167 17.21 8.57 -15.02
C TRP A 167 18.50 9.27 -15.42
N THR A 168 19.59 8.52 -15.46
CA THR A 168 20.91 8.99 -15.87
C THR A 168 21.00 9.14 -17.39
N THR A 169 20.20 10.03 -17.97
CA THR A 169 20.29 10.41 -19.38
C THR A 169 21.14 11.67 -19.52
N THR A 170 21.76 11.85 -20.66
CA THR A 170 22.63 13.03 -20.96
C THR A 170 21.88 14.35 -20.72
N LYS A 171 20.57 14.40 -21.00
CA LYS A 171 19.72 15.59 -20.76
C LYS A 171 19.53 15.88 -19.26
N ASN A 172 19.39 14.84 -18.44
CA ASN A 172 19.18 15.00 -16.99
C ASN A 172 20.48 15.38 -16.27
N GLN A 173 21.65 14.97 -16.81
CA GLN A 173 22.95 15.40 -16.26
C GLN A 173 23.19 16.89 -16.50
N ALA A 174 22.81 17.42 -17.65
CA ALA A 174 22.90 18.85 -17.92
C ALA A 174 22.03 19.70 -17.00
N GLY A 175 20.81 19.23 -16.70
CA GLY A 175 19.89 19.90 -15.77
C GLY A 175 20.35 19.85 -14.30
N LYS A 176 20.99 18.77 -13.86
CA LYS A 176 21.57 18.66 -12.50
C LYS A 176 22.79 19.56 -12.31
N LYS A 177 23.67 19.69 -13.32
CA LYS A 177 24.81 20.64 -13.26
C LYS A 177 24.37 22.10 -13.16
N ALA A 178 23.24 22.47 -13.76
CA ALA A 178 22.71 23.82 -13.70
C ALA A 178 22.04 24.17 -12.35
N LYS A 179 21.64 23.17 -11.55
CA LYS A 179 20.99 23.39 -10.24
C LYS A 179 21.95 23.43 -9.05
N VAL A 180 23.22 23.08 -9.23
CA VAL A 180 24.25 23.28 -8.20
C VAL A 180 24.77 24.71 -8.35
N ALA A 181 24.11 25.67 -7.70
CA ALA A 181 24.65 27.01 -7.55
C ALA A 181 25.98 26.93 -6.78
N PRO A 182 27.02 27.72 -7.14
CA PRO A 182 28.26 27.71 -6.38
C PRO A 182 27.97 28.18 -4.96
N VAL A 183 28.44 27.37 -4.00
CA VAL A 183 28.53 27.78 -2.61
C VAL A 183 29.52 28.93 -2.61
N VAL A 184 29.03 30.13 -2.31
CA VAL A 184 29.88 31.31 -2.10
C VAL A 184 30.58 31.09 -0.78
N ASP A 185 31.89 30.87 -0.83
CA ASP A 185 32.77 30.84 0.33
C ASP A 185 32.67 32.22 1.01
N ALA A 186 32.00 32.27 2.17
CA ALA A 186 32.00 33.42 3.02
C ALA A 186 33.40 33.46 3.71
N GLU A 187 34.27 34.34 3.22
CA GLU A 187 35.51 34.71 3.88
C GLU A 187 35.21 35.17 5.29
N VAL A 188 35.81 34.46 6.20
CA VAL A 188 35.90 34.86 7.62
C VAL A 188 36.90 36.04 7.70
N ALA A 189 36.38 37.25 7.78
CA ALA A 189 37.15 38.40 8.15
C ALA A 189 37.51 38.29 9.63
N VAL A 190 38.76 37.98 9.92
CA VAL A 190 39.38 38.11 11.23
C VAL A 190 39.73 39.60 11.42
N GLU A 191 38.93 40.33 12.20
CA GLU A 191 39.33 41.62 12.73
C GLU A 191 40.26 41.41 13.96
N GLU A 192 41.54 41.63 13.74
CA GLU A 192 42.47 41.95 14.80
C GLU A 192 42.16 43.36 15.31
N THR A 193 41.82 43.49 16.56
CA THR A 193 41.91 44.77 17.30
C THR A 193 42.73 44.58 18.56
N LYS A 194 43.75 45.43 18.63
CA LYS A 194 44.68 45.73 19.70
C LYS A 194 44.11 45.64 21.10
#